data_95612b4907e8f63ebd3b1153a57e0c61
#
_entry.id   95612b4907e8f63ebd3b1153a57e0c61
#
_cell.length_a   1.000
_cell.length_b   1.000
_cell.length_c   1.000
_cell.angle_alpha   90.00
_cell.angle_beta   90.00
_cell.angle_gamma   90.00
#
_symmetry.space_group_name_H-M   'P 1'
#
loop_
_entity.id
_entity.type
_entity.pdbx_description
1 polymer ?
#
loop_
_entity_poly.entity_id
_entity_poly.type
_entity_poly.pdbx_seq_one_letter_code
_entity_poly.pdbx_strand_id
1 'polypeptide(L)'
;MENIKSYVQQHKDRFINELIELLKIPSVSADTAYSQDVIDTAEAVKASLSKAGCDIVETCDTPGYPIIYGEKIIDPNLPTVLVYGHYDVQPPDPMELWTSPPFEPVIKTTDIHPEGAIFARGACDDKGQMYMHVKALEYMVQSNTLPCNVKFMIEGEEEVGSASLAWFVERNQEKLKNDVILISDTGMISNQQPSITTGLRGLSYVEVEVTGPNRDLHSGLYGGAVANPINILAKMIASLHDEDNHITIPGFYDKVQELSAEERAEMAKAPFSLEKYKNALNIADVYGEKGYVTNERNSIRPTLDVNGIWGGYQGEGAKTVIASKAFAKISMRLVPNQDWHEITELFTKHFTNIAPAGVTVKVTPHHGGQGYVTPIDSIGYKAANMAYTETFGVPAIPVRSGGSIPIVALFEKELKSKTILMGFGLDSDAIHSPNEHFGIFNYLKGIETIPLFYKYFVELSK
;
A
#
# COMPACT_ATOMS: atom_id res chain seq x y z
N MET A 1 -4.68 30.70 -22.82
CA MET A 1 -5.01 29.72 -21.74
C MET A 1 -4.02 29.89 -20.60
N GLU A 2 -4.50 29.99 -19.41
CA GLU A 2 -3.64 30.04 -18.22
C GLU A 2 -2.89 28.72 -18.09
N ASN A 3 -1.57 28.80 -17.89
CA ASN A 3 -0.74 27.61 -17.67
C ASN A 3 -1.08 27.01 -16.30
N ILE A 4 -1.18 25.68 -16.20
CA ILE A 4 -1.47 24.97 -14.94
C ILE A 4 -0.62 25.47 -13.77
N LYS A 5 0.66 25.70 -13.98
CA LYS A 5 1.58 26.21 -12.95
C LYS A 5 1.16 27.60 -12.42
N SER A 6 0.73 28.50 -13.30
CA SER A 6 0.24 29.82 -12.90
C SER A 6 -1.07 29.71 -12.14
N TYR A 7 -1.99 28.88 -12.58
CA TYR A 7 -3.25 28.61 -11.90
C TYR A 7 -3.03 28.04 -10.51
N VAL A 8 -2.18 27.03 -10.36
CA VAL A 8 -1.85 26.41 -9.07
C VAL A 8 -1.24 27.46 -8.13
N GLN A 9 -0.31 28.27 -8.62
CA GLN A 9 0.31 29.33 -7.80
C GLN A 9 -0.71 30.39 -7.35
N GLN A 10 -1.63 30.77 -8.23
CA GLN A 10 -2.68 31.75 -7.92
C GLN A 10 -3.68 31.23 -6.89
N HIS A 11 -3.95 29.92 -6.89
CA HIS A 11 -4.91 29.28 -6.00
C HIS A 11 -4.28 28.50 -4.84
N LYS A 12 -2.96 28.62 -4.66
CA LYS A 12 -2.17 27.88 -3.65
C LYS A 12 -2.81 27.89 -2.27
N ASP A 13 -3.06 29.09 -1.73
CA ASP A 13 -3.58 29.22 -0.37
C ASP A 13 -4.98 28.64 -0.20
N ARG A 14 -5.82 28.77 -1.22
CA ARG A 14 -7.16 28.17 -1.24
C ARG A 14 -7.07 26.64 -1.26
N PHE A 15 -6.22 26.06 -2.09
CA PHE A 15 -6.05 24.60 -2.17
C PHE A 15 -5.53 24.01 -0.88
N ILE A 16 -4.55 24.69 -0.26
CA ILE A 16 -4.01 24.28 1.05
C ILE A 16 -5.11 24.37 2.13
N ASN A 17 -5.87 25.45 2.18
CA ASN A 17 -6.94 25.62 3.18
C ASN A 17 -8.06 24.59 3.00
N GLU A 18 -8.46 24.28 1.76
CA GLU A 18 -9.48 23.28 1.50
C GLU A 18 -9.02 21.87 1.92
N LEU A 19 -7.74 21.53 1.70
CA LEU A 19 -7.17 20.29 2.24
C LEU A 19 -7.12 20.30 3.77
N ILE A 20 -6.69 21.39 4.39
CA ILE A 20 -6.67 21.54 5.84
C ILE A 20 -8.07 21.28 6.45
N GLU A 21 -9.14 21.82 5.86
CA GLU A 21 -10.51 21.57 6.36
C GLU A 21 -10.88 20.09 6.26
N LEU A 22 -10.46 19.38 5.20
CA LEU A 22 -10.71 17.94 5.07
C LEU A 22 -9.91 17.12 6.11
N LEU A 23 -8.69 17.55 6.42
CA LEU A 23 -7.81 16.88 7.40
C LEU A 23 -8.27 17.04 8.84
N LYS A 24 -9.11 18.03 9.15
CA LYS A 24 -9.69 18.22 10.48
C LYS A 24 -10.71 17.15 10.86
N ILE A 25 -11.27 16.42 9.88
CA ILE A 25 -12.27 15.39 10.14
C ILE A 25 -11.53 14.09 10.45
N PRO A 26 -11.67 13.50 11.66
CA PRO A 26 -10.92 12.32 12.09
C PRO A 26 -11.55 11.01 11.57
N SER A 27 -11.41 10.73 10.28
CA SER A 27 -12.03 9.57 9.61
C SER A 27 -11.30 8.25 9.89
N VAL A 28 -11.13 7.89 11.16
CA VAL A 28 -10.47 6.64 11.58
C VAL A 28 -11.42 5.46 11.39
N SER A 29 -11.26 4.70 10.31
CA SER A 29 -12.15 3.59 9.95
C SER A 29 -12.07 2.39 10.90
N ALA A 30 -10.92 2.19 11.55
CA ALA A 30 -10.67 1.08 12.47
C ALA A 30 -11.37 1.21 13.83
N ASP A 31 -11.90 2.38 14.19
CA ASP A 31 -12.54 2.64 15.48
C ASP A 31 -13.96 3.16 15.30
N THR A 32 -14.91 2.42 15.85
CA THR A 32 -16.35 2.76 15.77
C THR A 32 -16.71 4.10 16.43
N ALA A 33 -15.89 4.63 17.31
CA ALA A 33 -16.06 5.96 17.90
C ALA A 33 -16.02 7.08 16.84
N TYR A 34 -15.33 6.86 15.73
CA TYR A 34 -15.18 7.79 14.61
C TYR A 34 -16.11 7.49 13.42
N SER A 35 -17.06 6.56 13.55
CA SER A 35 -17.91 6.15 12.43
C SER A 35 -18.66 7.32 11.78
N GLN A 36 -19.13 8.30 12.56
CA GLN A 36 -19.79 9.48 12.01
C GLN A 36 -18.79 10.38 11.26
N ASP A 37 -17.57 10.52 11.76
CA ASP A 37 -16.53 11.32 11.09
C ASP A 37 -16.11 10.71 9.75
N VAL A 38 -16.11 9.38 9.63
CA VAL A 38 -15.89 8.69 8.35
C VAL A 38 -16.99 9.03 7.36
N ILE A 39 -18.28 9.02 7.79
CA ILE A 39 -19.42 9.43 6.95
C ILE A 39 -19.35 10.93 6.59
N ASP A 40 -19.01 11.79 7.55
CA ASP A 40 -18.90 13.23 7.32
C ASP A 40 -17.75 13.53 6.31
N THR A 41 -16.67 12.75 6.34
CA THR A 41 -15.58 12.85 5.37
C THR A 41 -16.04 12.43 3.97
N ALA A 42 -16.84 11.36 3.87
CA ALA A 42 -17.44 10.95 2.60
C ALA A 42 -18.28 12.07 1.98
N GLU A 43 -19.12 12.74 2.76
CA GLU A 43 -19.93 13.87 2.28
C GLU A 43 -19.07 15.10 1.91
N ALA A 44 -17.97 15.34 2.63
CA ALA A 44 -17.00 16.40 2.28
C ALA A 44 -16.29 16.11 0.94
N VAL A 45 -15.91 14.86 0.68
CA VAL A 45 -15.32 14.43 -0.60
C VAL A 45 -16.34 14.58 -1.72
N LYS A 46 -17.59 14.14 -1.51
CA LYS A 46 -18.71 14.31 -2.46
C LYS A 46 -18.91 15.77 -2.82
N ALA A 47 -18.96 16.67 -1.85
CA ALA A 47 -19.11 18.10 -2.07
C ALA A 47 -17.93 18.66 -2.86
N SER A 48 -16.70 18.20 -2.59
CA SER A 48 -15.48 18.61 -3.29
C SER A 48 -15.47 18.18 -4.76
N LEU A 49 -15.89 16.96 -5.07
CA LEU A 49 -16.03 16.46 -6.46
C LEU A 49 -17.10 17.25 -7.23
N SER A 50 -18.24 17.53 -6.59
CA SER A 50 -19.29 18.36 -7.20
C SER A 50 -18.78 19.78 -7.52
N LYS A 51 -18.05 20.40 -6.59
CA LYS A 51 -17.44 21.72 -6.77
C LYS A 51 -16.35 21.72 -7.84
N ALA A 52 -15.60 20.60 -7.98
CA ALA A 52 -14.60 20.45 -9.03
C ALA A 52 -15.17 20.29 -10.43
N GLY A 53 -16.48 20.02 -10.55
CA GLY A 53 -17.19 20.00 -11.83
C GLY A 53 -17.52 18.60 -12.35
N CYS A 54 -17.58 17.58 -11.52
CA CYS A 54 -18.21 16.31 -11.86
C CYS A 54 -19.69 16.54 -12.20
N ASP A 55 -20.18 15.90 -13.26
CA ASP A 55 -21.59 15.98 -13.69
C ASP A 55 -22.49 15.12 -12.80
N ILE A 56 -21.97 13.98 -12.33
CA ILE A 56 -22.62 13.05 -11.42
C ILE A 56 -21.71 12.83 -10.22
N VAL A 57 -22.24 12.92 -9.01
CA VAL A 57 -21.56 12.53 -7.79
C VAL A 57 -22.56 11.79 -6.89
N GLU A 58 -22.25 10.56 -6.54
CA GLU A 58 -23.11 9.67 -5.77
C GLU A 58 -22.42 9.15 -4.52
N THR A 59 -23.14 9.07 -3.43
CA THR A 59 -22.79 8.26 -2.27
C THR A 59 -23.34 6.86 -2.51
N CYS A 60 -22.47 5.89 -2.74
CA CYS A 60 -22.86 4.50 -3.03
C CYS A 60 -22.80 3.69 -1.74
N ASP A 61 -23.95 3.17 -1.31
CA ASP A 61 -24.05 2.31 -0.14
C ASP A 61 -23.28 1.00 -0.33
N THR A 62 -22.61 0.55 0.71
CA THR A 62 -21.87 -0.70 0.80
C THR A 62 -22.19 -1.42 2.11
N PRO A 63 -21.75 -2.67 2.32
CA PRO A 63 -21.86 -3.32 3.63
C PRO A 63 -21.17 -2.60 4.78
N GLY A 64 -20.14 -1.79 4.49
CA GLY A 64 -19.39 -0.98 5.45
C GLY A 64 -19.55 0.51 5.17
N TYR A 65 -18.43 1.24 5.06
CA TYR A 65 -18.46 2.67 4.74
C TYR A 65 -18.76 2.91 3.26
N PRO A 66 -19.44 4.02 2.92
CA PRO A 66 -19.87 4.29 1.55
C PRO A 66 -18.68 4.56 0.61
N ILE A 67 -18.88 4.25 -0.67
CA ILE A 67 -17.96 4.68 -1.74
C ILE A 67 -18.53 5.94 -2.38
N ILE A 68 -17.68 6.94 -2.54
CA ILE A 68 -18.03 8.15 -3.30
C ILE A 68 -17.65 7.93 -4.76
N TYR A 69 -18.64 7.85 -5.60
CA TYR A 69 -18.47 7.81 -7.04
C TYR A 69 -18.69 9.19 -7.64
N GLY A 70 -17.79 9.61 -8.52
CA GLY A 70 -17.92 10.84 -9.30
C GLY A 70 -17.60 10.61 -10.77
N GLU A 71 -18.23 11.35 -11.68
CA GLU A 71 -17.86 11.29 -13.08
C GLU A 71 -17.99 12.64 -13.80
N LYS A 72 -17.09 12.82 -14.76
CA LYS A 72 -17.12 13.88 -15.78
C LYS A 72 -16.91 13.24 -17.14
N ILE A 73 -18.00 13.09 -17.90
CA ILE A 73 -18.00 12.51 -19.23
C ILE A 73 -18.14 13.63 -20.25
N ILE A 74 -17.09 13.89 -21.03
CA ILE A 74 -17.09 14.94 -22.06
C ILE A 74 -17.43 14.41 -23.46
N ASP A 75 -17.03 13.18 -23.77
CA ASP A 75 -17.37 12.47 -25.01
C ASP A 75 -17.21 10.95 -24.76
N PRO A 76 -18.24 10.14 -25.01
CA PRO A 76 -18.17 8.68 -24.79
C PRO A 76 -17.14 7.94 -25.66
N ASN A 77 -16.64 8.58 -26.71
CA ASN A 77 -15.61 8.01 -27.58
C ASN A 77 -14.17 8.30 -27.11
N LEU A 78 -14.00 9.15 -26.11
CA LEU A 78 -12.69 9.45 -25.53
C LEU A 78 -12.32 8.42 -24.47
N PRO A 79 -11.01 8.20 -24.27
CA PRO A 79 -10.53 7.36 -23.16
C PRO A 79 -11.08 7.84 -21.81
N THR A 80 -11.25 6.89 -20.89
CA THR A 80 -11.74 7.14 -19.53
C THR A 80 -10.65 6.77 -18.52
N VAL A 81 -10.27 7.72 -17.68
CA VAL A 81 -9.40 7.50 -16.52
C VAL A 81 -10.27 7.31 -15.29
N LEU A 82 -10.08 6.21 -14.57
CA LEU A 82 -10.67 5.99 -13.25
C LEU A 82 -9.64 6.35 -12.18
N VAL A 83 -9.94 7.37 -11.39
CA VAL A 83 -9.14 7.75 -10.22
C VAL A 83 -9.62 6.95 -9.03
N TYR A 84 -8.70 6.31 -8.33
CA TYR A 84 -8.95 5.69 -7.04
C TYR A 84 -8.15 6.42 -5.96
N GLY A 85 -8.72 6.48 -4.76
CA GLY A 85 -8.12 6.93 -3.51
C GLY A 85 -9.00 6.58 -2.33
N HIS A 86 -8.57 6.91 -1.11
CA HIS A 86 -9.37 6.68 0.08
C HIS A 86 -9.46 7.91 0.98
N TYR A 87 -10.52 7.96 1.78
CA TYR A 87 -10.78 9.08 2.69
C TYR A 87 -10.70 8.70 4.16
N ASP A 88 -10.58 7.42 4.48
CA ASP A 88 -10.28 6.97 5.83
C ASP A 88 -8.79 7.09 6.16
N VAL A 89 -8.47 6.97 7.43
CA VAL A 89 -7.10 7.14 7.93
C VAL A 89 -6.82 6.17 9.06
N GLN A 90 -5.54 5.83 9.26
CA GLN A 90 -5.06 5.04 10.39
C GLN A 90 -5.31 5.73 11.75
N PRO A 91 -5.47 4.94 12.84
CA PRO A 91 -5.44 5.47 14.19
C PRO A 91 -4.18 6.32 14.45
N PRO A 92 -4.29 7.44 15.18
CA PRO A 92 -3.15 8.31 15.41
C PRO A 92 -2.20 7.83 16.51
N ASP A 93 -2.47 6.69 17.14
CA ASP A 93 -1.67 6.17 18.24
C ASP A 93 -0.21 5.87 17.85
N PRO A 94 0.75 6.06 18.79
CA PRO A 94 0.58 6.60 20.14
C PRO A 94 0.54 8.13 20.18
N MET A 95 -0.51 8.68 20.81
CA MET A 95 -0.82 10.12 20.83
C MET A 95 0.28 10.98 21.47
N GLU A 96 1.00 10.46 22.45
CA GLU A 96 2.06 11.19 23.18
C GLU A 96 3.29 11.49 22.33
N LEU A 97 3.44 10.88 21.15
CA LEU A 97 4.55 11.13 20.23
C LEU A 97 4.23 12.21 19.17
N TRP A 98 3.00 12.70 19.14
CA TRP A 98 2.66 13.79 18.23
C TRP A 98 3.13 15.15 18.78
N THR A 99 3.78 15.94 17.92
CA THR A 99 4.24 17.31 18.26
C THR A 99 3.17 18.37 18.07
N SER A 100 2.05 18.01 17.41
CA SER A 100 0.81 18.78 17.27
C SER A 100 -0.34 17.80 17.20
N PRO A 101 -1.57 18.13 17.65
CA PRO A 101 -2.69 17.19 17.59
C PRO A 101 -2.92 16.67 16.15
N PRO A 102 -3.17 15.35 15.96
CA PRO A 102 -3.20 14.73 14.64
C PRO A 102 -4.30 15.26 13.72
N PHE A 103 -5.39 15.79 14.26
CA PHE A 103 -6.52 16.35 13.50
C PHE A 103 -6.65 17.88 13.66
N GLU A 104 -5.58 18.53 14.11
CA GLU A 104 -5.41 19.98 14.09
C GLU A 104 -4.25 20.32 13.15
N PRO A 105 -4.47 20.35 11.81
CA PRO A 105 -3.41 20.51 10.83
C PRO A 105 -2.60 21.77 11.04
N VAL A 106 -1.27 21.64 11.06
CA VAL A 106 -0.34 22.76 11.18
C VAL A 106 0.70 22.71 10.06
N ILE A 107 1.11 23.88 9.58
CA ILE A 107 2.17 23.98 8.58
C ILE A 107 3.50 24.26 9.32
N LYS A 108 4.49 23.39 9.08
CA LYS A 108 5.86 23.52 9.60
C LYS A 108 6.86 23.35 8.47
N THR A 109 7.97 24.07 8.52
CA THR A 109 9.10 23.85 7.63
C THR A 109 10.03 22.76 8.19
N THR A 110 10.61 21.97 7.29
CA THR A 110 11.63 20.97 7.63
C THR A 110 12.78 21.10 6.63
N ASP A 111 13.88 20.41 6.87
CA ASP A 111 15.02 20.37 5.93
C ASP A 111 14.60 19.77 4.57
N ILE A 112 13.64 18.84 4.56
CA ILE A 112 13.13 18.19 3.36
C ILE A 112 12.05 19.03 2.69
N HIS A 113 11.24 19.75 3.48
CA HIS A 113 10.14 20.59 3.02
C HIS A 113 10.37 22.07 3.43
N PRO A 114 11.30 22.78 2.76
CA PRO A 114 11.60 24.18 3.07
C PRO A 114 10.44 25.14 2.76
N GLU A 115 9.52 24.75 1.85
CA GLU A 115 8.30 25.50 1.54
C GLU A 115 7.16 25.20 2.55
N GLY A 116 7.39 24.31 3.50
CA GLY A 116 6.45 23.81 4.48
C GLY A 116 5.86 22.45 4.13
N ALA A 117 5.40 21.77 5.18
CA ALA A 117 4.58 20.56 5.10
C ALA A 117 3.37 20.69 6.03
N ILE A 118 2.26 20.08 5.66
CA ILE A 118 1.04 20.02 6.47
C ILE A 118 1.17 18.79 7.36
N PHE A 119 1.27 19.01 8.66
CA PHE A 119 1.36 17.96 9.68
C PHE A 119 -0.04 17.63 10.18
N ALA A 120 -0.54 16.46 9.83
CA ALA A 120 -1.80 15.88 10.28
C ALA A 120 -1.88 14.41 9.89
N ARG A 121 -2.69 13.61 10.58
CA ARG A 121 -3.06 12.26 10.13
C ARG A 121 -3.88 12.34 8.84
N GLY A 122 -3.54 11.51 7.83
CA GLY A 122 -4.16 11.54 6.51
C GLY A 122 -3.59 12.60 5.57
N ALA A 123 -2.56 13.37 6.00
CA ALA A 123 -2.00 14.42 5.17
C ALA A 123 -1.34 13.88 3.91
N CYS A 124 -0.63 12.76 4.00
CA CYS A 124 -0.01 12.07 2.87
C CYS A 124 -0.82 10.84 2.46
N ASP A 125 -1.36 10.11 3.41
CA ASP A 125 -2.03 8.83 3.26
C ASP A 125 -3.51 8.92 3.69
N ASP A 126 -4.45 9.04 2.76
CA ASP A 126 -4.36 9.38 1.32
C ASP A 126 -5.13 10.69 1.00
N LYS A 127 -5.76 11.34 2.03
CA LYS A 127 -6.57 12.55 1.80
C LYS A 127 -5.83 13.61 0.99
N GLY A 128 -4.53 13.86 1.30
CA GLY A 128 -3.74 14.83 0.57
C GLY A 128 -3.48 14.42 -0.87
N GLN A 129 -3.11 13.18 -1.12
CA GLN A 129 -2.83 12.71 -2.48
C GLN A 129 -4.12 12.53 -3.29
N MET A 130 -5.17 11.99 -2.71
CA MET A 130 -6.50 11.92 -3.35
C MET A 130 -7.00 13.32 -3.72
N TYR A 131 -6.84 14.31 -2.84
CA TYR A 131 -7.33 15.67 -3.07
C TYR A 131 -6.61 16.40 -4.22
N MET A 132 -5.37 16.01 -4.55
CA MET A 132 -4.67 16.53 -5.74
C MET A 132 -5.47 16.25 -7.01
N HIS A 133 -6.07 15.07 -7.15
CA HIS A 133 -6.88 14.71 -8.30
C HIS A 133 -8.15 15.56 -8.40
N VAL A 134 -8.78 15.87 -7.27
CA VAL A 134 -9.94 16.77 -7.22
C VAL A 134 -9.57 18.16 -7.72
N LYS A 135 -8.42 18.71 -7.30
CA LYS A 135 -7.96 20.04 -7.72
C LYS A 135 -7.47 20.05 -9.17
N ALA A 136 -6.86 18.98 -9.64
CA ALA A 136 -6.49 18.82 -11.04
C ALA A 136 -7.73 18.80 -11.96
N LEU A 137 -8.79 18.08 -11.56
CA LEU A 137 -10.07 18.12 -12.29
C LEU A 137 -10.67 19.53 -12.30
N GLU A 138 -10.72 20.21 -11.16
CA GLU A 138 -11.22 21.58 -11.03
C GLU A 138 -10.53 22.51 -12.05
N TYR A 139 -9.19 22.46 -12.12
CA TYR A 139 -8.43 23.23 -13.11
C TYR A 139 -8.86 22.91 -14.54
N MET A 140 -8.87 21.63 -14.90
CA MET A 140 -9.15 21.23 -16.29
C MET A 140 -10.57 21.56 -16.73
N VAL A 141 -11.54 21.48 -15.83
CA VAL A 141 -12.92 21.87 -16.10
C VAL A 141 -13.05 23.39 -16.27
N GLN A 142 -12.46 24.17 -15.33
CA GLN A 142 -12.54 25.63 -15.39
C GLN A 142 -11.79 26.22 -16.58
N SER A 143 -10.65 25.64 -16.97
CA SER A 143 -9.87 26.07 -18.13
C SER A 143 -10.38 25.49 -19.46
N ASN A 144 -11.38 24.62 -19.44
CA ASN A 144 -11.87 23.86 -20.59
C ASN A 144 -10.75 23.08 -21.32
N THR A 145 -9.88 22.43 -20.56
CA THR A 145 -8.72 21.69 -21.09
C THR A 145 -8.77 20.19 -20.78
N LEU A 146 -9.87 19.68 -20.20
CA LEU A 146 -10.03 18.26 -19.91
C LEU A 146 -9.96 17.44 -21.21
N PRO A 147 -8.96 16.53 -21.38
CA PRO A 147 -8.74 15.85 -22.65
C PRO A 147 -9.44 14.48 -22.76
N CYS A 148 -9.99 13.96 -21.69
CA CYS A 148 -10.59 12.63 -21.59
C CYS A 148 -11.75 12.62 -20.59
N ASN A 149 -12.45 11.49 -20.51
CA ASN A 149 -13.43 11.25 -19.45
C ASN A 149 -12.72 10.91 -18.15
N VAL A 150 -13.28 11.32 -17.03
CA VAL A 150 -12.74 11.04 -15.70
C VAL A 150 -13.82 10.48 -14.79
N LYS A 151 -13.50 9.40 -14.09
CA LYS A 151 -14.32 8.83 -13.04
C LYS A 151 -13.52 8.82 -11.75
N PHE A 152 -14.21 8.91 -10.63
CA PHE A 152 -13.66 8.79 -9.28
C PHE A 152 -14.35 7.65 -8.54
N MET A 153 -13.58 6.88 -7.82
CA MET A 153 -14.03 5.85 -6.90
C MET A 153 -13.20 5.99 -5.62
N ILE A 154 -13.78 6.64 -4.61
CA ILE A 154 -13.09 6.98 -3.36
C ILE A 154 -13.74 6.23 -2.21
N GLU A 155 -12.98 5.37 -1.53
CA GLU A 155 -13.47 4.51 -0.45
C GLU A 155 -13.14 5.02 0.96
N GLY A 156 -13.70 4.38 1.97
CA GLY A 156 -13.51 4.68 3.38
C GLY A 156 -13.14 3.48 4.24
N GLU A 157 -12.53 2.45 3.67
CA GLU A 157 -12.13 1.22 4.38
C GLU A 157 -10.76 0.69 3.91
N GLU A 158 -9.93 1.50 3.22
CA GLU A 158 -8.61 1.05 2.77
C GLU A 158 -7.77 0.57 3.94
N GLU A 159 -7.74 1.34 5.00
CA GLU A 159 -6.94 1.15 6.20
C GLU A 159 -7.39 -0.05 7.08
N VAL A 160 -8.52 -0.66 6.72
CA VAL A 160 -9.04 -1.87 7.34
C VAL A 160 -9.22 -3.03 6.35
N GLY A 161 -8.69 -2.88 5.12
CA GLY A 161 -8.58 -3.96 4.13
C GLY A 161 -9.65 -3.99 3.05
N SER A 162 -10.37 -2.88 2.78
CA SER A 162 -11.23 -2.65 1.60
C SER A 162 -12.28 -3.73 1.31
N ALA A 163 -12.88 -4.33 2.34
CA ALA A 163 -13.84 -5.43 2.14
C ALA A 163 -15.07 -4.98 1.33
N SER A 164 -15.57 -3.77 1.59
CA SER A 164 -16.71 -3.20 0.88
C SER A 164 -16.37 -2.77 -0.55
N LEU A 165 -15.12 -2.39 -0.82
CA LEU A 165 -14.68 -2.04 -2.16
C LEU A 165 -14.73 -3.27 -3.09
N ALA A 166 -14.24 -4.42 -2.64
CA ALA A 166 -14.30 -5.65 -3.44
C ALA A 166 -15.75 -5.98 -3.81
N TRP A 167 -16.65 -5.91 -2.82
CA TRP A 167 -18.08 -6.11 -3.02
C TRP A 167 -18.68 -5.11 -4.02
N PHE A 168 -18.28 -3.85 -3.97
CA PHE A 168 -18.75 -2.78 -4.85
C PHE A 168 -18.26 -2.97 -6.29
N VAL A 169 -16.96 -3.22 -6.48
CA VAL A 169 -16.35 -3.39 -7.80
C VAL A 169 -16.96 -4.55 -8.57
N GLU A 170 -17.15 -5.69 -7.92
CA GLU A 170 -17.79 -6.85 -8.54
C GLU A 170 -19.18 -6.57 -9.09
N ARG A 171 -19.94 -5.67 -8.44
CA ARG A 171 -21.34 -5.35 -8.79
C ARG A 171 -21.51 -4.15 -9.71
N ASN A 172 -20.45 -3.37 -9.90
CA ASN A 172 -20.50 -2.10 -10.63
C ASN A 172 -19.49 -2.02 -11.78
N GLN A 173 -19.11 -3.15 -12.37
CA GLN A 173 -18.10 -3.22 -13.45
C GLN A 173 -18.43 -2.29 -14.62
N GLU A 174 -19.67 -2.25 -15.08
CA GLU A 174 -20.10 -1.35 -16.18
C GLU A 174 -20.01 0.14 -15.79
N LYS A 175 -20.41 0.49 -14.55
CA LYS A 175 -20.28 1.85 -14.03
C LYS A 175 -18.82 2.28 -13.95
N LEU A 176 -17.95 1.36 -13.55
CA LEU A 176 -16.51 1.57 -13.36
C LEU A 176 -15.68 1.35 -14.64
N LYS A 177 -16.31 1.06 -15.78
CA LYS A 177 -15.60 0.85 -17.04
C LYS A 177 -14.65 2.01 -17.33
N ASN A 178 -13.40 1.68 -17.62
CA ASN A 178 -12.30 2.63 -17.82
C ASN A 178 -11.24 2.05 -18.75
N ASP A 179 -10.28 2.85 -19.17
CA ASP A 179 -9.13 2.45 -19.98
C ASP A 179 -7.84 2.37 -19.15
N VAL A 180 -7.79 3.10 -18.05
CA VAL A 180 -6.67 3.08 -17.10
C VAL A 180 -7.16 3.52 -15.72
N ILE A 181 -6.56 2.94 -14.68
CA ILE A 181 -6.77 3.37 -13.29
C ILE A 181 -5.56 4.16 -12.84
N LEU A 182 -5.79 5.32 -12.22
CA LEU A 182 -4.74 6.18 -11.68
C LEU A 182 -4.88 6.29 -10.18
N ILE A 183 -3.79 5.97 -9.46
CA ILE A 183 -3.70 5.97 -8.00
C ILE A 183 -2.47 6.78 -7.60
N SER A 184 -2.60 7.65 -6.60
CA SER A 184 -1.47 8.40 -6.04
C SER A 184 -1.04 7.95 -4.64
N ASP A 185 -1.67 6.94 -4.08
CA ASP A 185 -1.37 6.36 -2.77
C ASP A 185 -0.03 5.59 -2.74
N THR A 186 1.04 6.29 -3.10
CA THR A 186 2.43 5.81 -3.11
C THR A 186 3.41 6.98 -2.98
N GLY A 187 4.72 6.70 -3.03
CA GLY A 187 5.75 7.72 -2.84
C GLY A 187 6.67 7.95 -4.04
N MET A 188 7.47 9.01 -3.93
CA MET A 188 8.62 9.33 -4.78
C MET A 188 9.93 9.04 -4.04
N ILE A 189 11.03 8.95 -4.78
CA ILE A 189 12.38 8.82 -4.20
C ILE A 189 12.78 10.09 -3.44
N SER A 190 12.51 11.27 -4.01
CA SER A 190 12.78 12.57 -3.39
C SER A 190 12.04 13.69 -4.14
N ASN A 191 12.05 14.90 -3.59
CA ASN A 191 11.50 16.10 -4.24
C ASN A 191 12.18 16.45 -5.57
N GLN A 192 13.37 15.90 -5.86
CA GLN A 192 14.11 16.12 -7.11
C GLN A 192 14.02 14.92 -8.07
N GLN A 193 13.69 13.74 -7.56
CA GLN A 193 13.65 12.52 -8.35
C GLN A 193 12.32 11.79 -8.16
N PRO A 194 11.37 11.99 -9.08
CA PRO A 194 10.12 11.24 -9.05
C PRO A 194 10.34 9.76 -9.36
N SER A 195 9.43 8.93 -8.90
CA SER A 195 9.36 7.52 -9.25
C SER A 195 7.93 7.10 -9.59
N ILE A 196 7.82 6.02 -10.35
CA ILE A 196 6.54 5.35 -10.61
C ILE A 196 6.63 3.96 -10.00
N THR A 197 5.71 3.64 -9.11
CA THR A 197 5.66 2.29 -8.53
C THR A 197 5.10 1.33 -9.57
N THR A 198 5.98 0.49 -10.10
CA THR A 198 5.65 -0.46 -11.17
C THR A 198 5.36 -1.86 -10.67
N GLY A 199 5.47 -2.11 -9.38
CA GLY A 199 5.14 -3.42 -8.82
C GLY A 199 4.91 -3.37 -7.32
N LEU A 200 3.98 -4.20 -6.88
CA LEU A 200 3.61 -4.43 -5.49
C LEU A 200 3.74 -5.91 -5.19
N ARG A 201 4.18 -6.25 -3.98
CA ARG A 201 4.19 -7.65 -3.55
C ARG A 201 2.79 -8.10 -3.12
N GLY A 202 2.51 -9.39 -3.34
CA GLY A 202 1.36 -10.06 -2.76
C GLY A 202 1.60 -10.44 -1.30
N LEU A 203 0.61 -11.06 -0.70
CA LEU A 203 0.62 -11.51 0.68
C LEU A 203 -0.09 -12.86 0.79
N SER A 204 0.47 -13.78 1.58
CA SER A 204 -0.24 -14.92 2.16
C SER A 204 0.02 -14.92 3.66
N TYR A 205 -1.02 -14.87 4.47
CA TYR A 205 -0.93 -14.80 5.93
C TYR A 205 -1.60 -16.02 6.55
N VAL A 206 -0.89 -16.71 7.43
CA VAL A 206 -1.36 -17.92 8.09
C VAL A 206 -1.05 -17.91 9.59
N GLU A 207 -1.85 -18.65 10.35
CA GLU A 207 -1.56 -18.99 11.72
C GLU A 207 -1.36 -20.51 11.83
N VAL A 208 -0.34 -20.94 12.56
CA VAL A 208 -0.02 -22.34 12.82
C VAL A 208 -0.20 -22.68 14.28
N GLU A 209 -0.79 -23.83 14.56
CA GLU A 209 -0.91 -24.45 15.88
C GLU A 209 -0.20 -25.80 15.86
N VAL A 210 0.76 -25.99 16.74
CA VAL A 210 1.41 -27.28 17.00
C VAL A 210 0.90 -27.81 18.34
N THR A 211 0.18 -28.93 18.31
CA THR A 211 -0.39 -29.60 19.49
C THR A 211 0.39 -30.87 19.79
N GLY A 212 0.86 -31.02 21.03
CA GLY A 212 1.57 -32.18 21.56
C GLY A 212 0.70 -32.97 22.54
N PRO A 213 1.07 -33.04 23.83
CA PRO A 213 0.30 -33.78 24.84
C PRO A 213 -1.09 -33.14 25.06
N ASN A 214 -2.01 -33.93 25.62
CA ASN A 214 -3.39 -33.52 25.88
C ASN A 214 -3.56 -32.45 26.99
N ARG A 215 -2.48 -32.11 27.69
CA ARG A 215 -2.40 -31.10 28.75
C ARG A 215 -0.96 -30.67 28.95
N ASP A 216 -0.76 -29.60 29.66
CA ASP A 216 0.57 -29.19 30.13
C ASP A 216 1.15 -30.20 31.09
N LEU A 217 2.43 -30.51 30.94
CA LEU A 217 3.13 -31.54 31.67
C LEU A 217 4.30 -30.97 32.46
N HIS A 218 4.65 -31.63 33.57
CA HIS A 218 5.85 -31.31 34.36
C HIS A 218 7.11 -31.69 33.57
N SER A 219 7.96 -30.72 33.23
CA SER A 219 9.14 -30.95 32.37
C SER A 219 10.19 -31.89 33.03
N GLY A 220 10.28 -31.91 34.36
CA GLY A 220 11.16 -32.83 35.07
C GLY A 220 10.72 -34.28 35.01
N LEU A 221 9.42 -34.56 34.81
CA LEU A 221 8.89 -35.91 34.71
C LEU A 221 8.78 -36.42 33.28
N TYR A 222 8.53 -35.54 32.34
CA TYR A 222 8.22 -35.92 30.95
C TYR A 222 9.24 -35.37 29.91
N GLY A 223 10.18 -34.51 30.36
CA GLY A 223 11.22 -33.96 29.47
C GLY A 223 12.12 -35.04 28.91
N GLY A 224 12.38 -34.99 27.60
CA GLY A 224 13.14 -36.02 26.90
C GLY A 224 12.32 -37.24 26.44
N ALA A 225 11.09 -37.44 26.98
CA ALA A 225 10.22 -38.55 26.64
C ALA A 225 9.00 -38.15 25.81
N VAL A 226 8.57 -36.88 25.91
CA VAL A 226 7.41 -36.34 25.20
C VAL A 226 7.85 -35.13 24.37
N ALA A 227 7.29 -35.00 23.17
CA ALA A 227 7.54 -33.87 22.31
C ALA A 227 7.08 -32.54 22.97
N ASN A 228 7.95 -31.56 22.97
CA ASN A 228 7.62 -30.21 23.41
C ASN A 228 7.20 -29.36 22.18
N PRO A 229 5.93 -28.95 22.07
CA PRO A 229 5.44 -28.20 20.93
C PRO A 229 6.23 -26.91 20.63
N ILE A 230 6.73 -26.23 21.65
CA ILE A 230 7.52 -24.98 21.43
C ILE A 230 8.86 -25.35 20.76
N ASN A 231 9.57 -26.39 21.25
CA ASN A 231 10.83 -26.80 20.65
C ASN A 231 10.64 -27.32 19.22
N ILE A 232 9.53 -28.01 18.95
CA ILE A 232 9.19 -28.51 17.62
C ILE A 232 8.85 -27.37 16.70
N LEU A 233 7.99 -26.44 17.12
CA LEU A 233 7.62 -25.26 16.32
C LEU A 233 8.86 -24.43 15.95
N ALA A 234 9.75 -24.18 16.90
CA ALA A 234 10.99 -23.44 16.64
C ALA A 234 11.87 -24.13 15.57
N LYS A 235 12.00 -25.46 15.62
CA LYS A 235 12.75 -26.26 14.63
C LYS A 235 12.07 -26.23 13.25
N MET A 236 10.75 -26.36 13.22
CA MET A 236 9.98 -26.31 11.99
C MET A 236 10.10 -24.93 11.32
N ILE A 237 10.00 -23.86 12.09
CA ILE A 237 10.21 -22.48 11.57
C ILE A 237 11.64 -22.33 11.04
N ALA A 238 12.66 -22.75 11.80
CA ALA A 238 14.05 -22.64 11.38
C ALA A 238 14.35 -23.41 10.08
N SER A 239 13.60 -24.49 9.79
CA SER A 239 13.76 -25.26 8.56
C SER A 239 13.09 -24.65 7.33
N LEU A 240 12.33 -23.56 7.47
CA LEU A 240 11.70 -22.85 6.36
C LEU A 240 12.70 -22.04 5.52
N HIS A 241 13.92 -21.84 6.00
CA HIS A 241 15.01 -21.22 5.26
C HIS A 241 16.25 -22.10 5.30
N ASP A 242 16.99 -22.14 4.20
CA ASP A 242 18.30 -22.74 4.13
C ASP A 242 19.43 -21.77 4.55
N GLU A 243 20.69 -22.19 4.40
CA GLU A 243 21.87 -21.40 4.76
C GLU A 243 22.06 -20.13 3.90
N ASP A 244 21.45 -20.07 2.71
CA ASP A 244 21.45 -18.93 1.80
C ASP A 244 20.19 -18.06 1.95
N ASN A 245 19.37 -18.32 2.99
CA ASN A 245 18.07 -17.70 3.26
C ASN A 245 17.03 -17.88 2.13
N HIS A 246 17.16 -18.96 1.36
CA HIS A 246 16.19 -19.37 0.38
C HIS A 246 15.06 -20.15 1.07
N ILE A 247 13.80 -19.89 0.72
CA ILE A 247 12.64 -20.54 1.31
C ILE A 247 12.60 -22.00 0.83
N THR A 248 12.53 -22.94 1.76
CA THR A 248 12.67 -24.38 1.48
C THR A 248 11.37 -25.09 1.13
N ILE A 249 10.24 -24.38 1.04
CA ILE A 249 8.94 -24.96 0.70
C ILE A 249 8.96 -25.41 -0.77
N PRO A 250 8.77 -26.72 -1.05
CA PRO A 250 8.79 -27.24 -2.42
C PRO A 250 7.72 -26.58 -3.29
N GLY A 251 8.12 -26.10 -4.48
CA GLY A 251 7.24 -25.41 -5.41
C GLY A 251 7.07 -23.90 -5.16
N PHE A 252 7.61 -23.38 -4.06
CA PHE A 252 7.42 -21.98 -3.66
C PHE A 252 7.93 -20.99 -4.73
N TYR A 253 9.02 -21.32 -5.41
CA TYR A 253 9.66 -20.48 -6.43
C TYR A 253 9.27 -20.82 -7.86
N ASP A 254 8.45 -21.84 -8.11
CA ASP A 254 8.18 -22.36 -9.48
C ASP A 254 7.62 -21.30 -10.43
N LYS A 255 6.90 -20.32 -9.91
CA LYS A 255 6.30 -19.21 -10.69
C LYS A 255 7.00 -17.88 -10.50
N VAL A 256 8.07 -17.82 -9.71
CA VAL A 256 8.85 -16.60 -9.50
C VAL A 256 9.58 -16.26 -10.80
N GLN A 257 9.31 -15.09 -11.33
CA GLN A 257 9.99 -14.60 -12.53
C GLN A 257 11.31 -13.94 -12.13
N GLU A 258 12.40 -14.48 -12.65
CA GLU A 258 13.71 -13.84 -12.53
C GLU A 258 13.78 -12.63 -13.48
N LEU A 259 14.24 -11.50 -12.97
CA LEU A 259 14.45 -10.32 -13.78
C LEU A 259 15.73 -10.46 -14.61
N SER A 260 15.72 -9.91 -15.82
CA SER A 260 16.90 -9.82 -16.66
C SER A 260 17.98 -8.92 -16.03
N ALA A 261 19.22 -9.07 -16.46
CA ALA A 261 20.32 -8.21 -16.00
C ALA A 261 20.06 -6.74 -16.33
N GLU A 262 19.39 -6.47 -17.46
CA GLU A 262 19.01 -5.13 -17.90
C GLU A 262 17.95 -4.53 -16.97
N GLU A 263 16.92 -5.27 -16.60
CA GLU A 263 15.87 -4.82 -15.66
C GLU A 263 16.47 -4.54 -14.28
N ARG A 264 17.33 -5.42 -13.78
CA ARG A 264 18.04 -5.19 -12.51
C ARG A 264 18.94 -3.94 -12.57
N ALA A 265 19.60 -3.69 -13.71
CA ALA A 265 20.41 -2.49 -13.90
C ALA A 265 19.56 -1.20 -13.94
N GLU A 266 18.36 -1.23 -14.52
CA GLU A 266 17.44 -0.08 -14.48
C GLU A 266 16.96 0.19 -13.04
N MET A 267 16.58 -0.84 -12.28
CA MET A 267 16.19 -0.68 -10.87
C MET A 267 17.35 -0.15 -10.00
N ALA A 268 18.59 -0.54 -10.31
CA ALA A 268 19.77 -0.08 -9.59
C ALA A 268 20.08 1.42 -9.79
N LYS A 269 19.41 2.11 -10.72
CA LYS A 269 19.49 3.57 -10.87
C LYS A 269 18.80 4.32 -9.74
N ALA A 270 17.87 3.68 -9.03
CA ALA A 270 17.28 4.26 -7.83
C ALA A 270 18.36 4.47 -6.76
N PRO A 271 18.54 5.69 -6.25
CA PRO A 271 19.57 5.96 -5.26
C PRO A 271 19.31 5.18 -3.99
N PHE A 272 20.25 4.35 -3.60
CA PHE A 272 20.22 3.59 -2.35
C PHE A 272 21.59 3.64 -1.67
N SER A 273 21.60 3.98 -0.40
CA SER A 273 22.81 3.93 0.43
C SER A 273 22.62 2.91 1.54
N LEU A 274 23.32 1.78 1.44
CA LEU A 274 23.31 0.75 2.47
C LEU A 274 23.74 1.29 3.85
N GLU A 275 24.71 2.19 3.88
CA GLU A 275 25.17 2.81 5.12
C GLU A 275 24.07 3.66 5.77
N LYS A 276 23.40 4.53 5.01
CA LYS A 276 22.28 5.33 5.51
C LYS A 276 21.13 4.43 5.98
N TYR A 277 20.82 3.38 5.22
CA TYR A 277 19.77 2.41 5.59
C TYR A 277 20.10 1.73 6.92
N LYS A 278 21.33 1.22 7.09
CA LYS A 278 21.78 0.59 8.34
C LYS A 278 21.74 1.57 9.52
N ASN A 279 22.19 2.80 9.30
CA ASN A 279 22.20 3.83 10.34
C ASN A 279 20.78 4.25 10.76
N ALA A 280 19.85 4.40 9.80
CA ALA A 280 18.47 4.76 10.08
C ALA A 280 17.74 3.69 10.92
N LEU A 281 18.08 2.42 10.71
CA LEU A 281 17.51 1.27 11.44
C LEU A 281 18.32 0.88 12.69
N ASN A 282 19.47 1.51 12.93
CA ASN A 282 20.41 1.15 14.00
C ASN A 282 20.79 -0.34 13.98
N ILE A 283 21.09 -0.90 12.80
CA ILE A 283 21.50 -2.30 12.61
C ILE A 283 22.96 -2.40 12.16
N ALA A 284 23.63 -3.44 12.62
CA ALA A 284 25.04 -3.69 12.28
C ALA A 284 25.20 -4.15 10.82
N ASP A 285 24.27 -4.97 10.31
CA ASP A 285 24.27 -5.46 8.93
C ASP A 285 22.88 -5.83 8.47
N VAL A 286 22.70 -6.01 7.14
CA VAL A 286 21.47 -6.47 6.51
C VAL A 286 21.43 -7.98 6.41
N TYR A 287 20.24 -8.55 6.33
CA TYR A 287 20.00 -9.98 6.26
C TYR A 287 19.01 -10.31 5.13
N GLY A 288 19.08 -11.50 4.55
CA GLY A 288 18.12 -11.98 3.54
C GLY A 288 18.76 -12.85 2.47
N GLU A 289 18.01 -13.17 1.43
CA GLU A 289 18.37 -14.12 0.37
C GLU A 289 19.70 -13.74 -0.31
N LYS A 290 20.60 -14.72 -0.40
CA LYS A 290 21.94 -14.55 -1.02
C LYS A 290 21.82 -14.32 -2.52
N GLY A 291 22.71 -13.49 -3.08
CA GLY A 291 22.71 -13.15 -4.50
C GLY A 291 21.86 -11.95 -4.88
N TYR A 292 21.14 -11.36 -3.92
CA TYR A 292 20.32 -10.18 -4.11
C TYR A 292 20.72 -9.05 -3.15
N VAL A 293 20.66 -7.80 -3.63
CA VAL A 293 20.89 -6.61 -2.80
C VAL A 293 19.62 -6.25 -2.01
N THR A 294 19.74 -5.38 -1.01
CA THR A 294 18.65 -5.04 -0.08
C THR A 294 17.38 -4.62 -0.79
N ASN A 295 17.48 -3.73 -1.79
CA ASN A 295 16.31 -3.26 -2.54
C ASN A 295 15.63 -4.36 -3.36
N GLU A 296 16.39 -5.35 -3.82
CA GLU A 296 15.84 -6.50 -4.54
C GLU A 296 15.12 -7.46 -3.58
N ARG A 297 15.71 -7.71 -2.40
CA ARG A 297 15.14 -8.59 -1.38
C ARG A 297 13.76 -8.13 -0.92
N ASN A 298 13.56 -6.82 -0.79
CA ASN A 298 12.32 -6.25 -0.30
C ASN A 298 11.32 -5.86 -1.40
N SER A 299 11.63 -6.11 -2.68
CA SER A 299 10.78 -5.70 -3.80
C SER A 299 10.51 -6.79 -4.84
N ILE A 300 11.54 -7.51 -5.32
CA ILE A 300 11.42 -8.49 -6.40
C ILE A 300 11.61 -9.94 -5.94
N ARG A 301 11.95 -10.14 -4.66
CA ARG A 301 12.05 -11.48 -4.07
C ARG A 301 10.90 -11.74 -3.10
N PRO A 302 10.37 -12.98 -3.08
CA PRO A 302 9.40 -13.34 -2.05
C PRO A 302 10.12 -13.49 -0.69
N THR A 303 9.39 -13.27 0.39
CA THR A 303 9.92 -13.44 1.76
C THR A 303 8.95 -14.23 2.61
N LEU A 304 9.47 -14.82 3.69
CA LEU A 304 8.70 -15.49 4.73
C LEU A 304 9.16 -14.98 6.09
N ASP A 305 8.26 -14.40 6.86
CA ASP A 305 8.53 -13.78 8.14
C ASP A 305 7.59 -14.29 9.23
N VAL A 306 8.13 -14.53 10.43
CA VAL A 306 7.34 -14.85 11.61
C VAL A 306 6.95 -13.56 12.32
N ASN A 307 5.66 -13.23 12.30
CA ASN A 307 5.11 -12.01 12.88
C ASN A 307 4.79 -12.15 14.37
N GLY A 308 4.64 -13.38 14.86
CA GLY A 308 4.40 -13.68 16.24
C GLY A 308 4.63 -15.16 16.54
N ILE A 309 5.12 -15.46 17.74
CA ILE A 309 5.30 -16.80 18.23
C ILE A 309 4.97 -16.84 19.73
N TRP A 310 4.16 -17.80 20.16
CA TRP A 310 3.80 -17.92 21.57
C TRP A 310 3.49 -19.37 21.97
N GLY A 311 3.52 -19.61 23.28
CA GLY A 311 3.24 -20.91 23.91
C GLY A 311 3.91 -21.01 25.28
N GLY A 312 3.52 -21.97 26.08
CA GLY A 312 4.09 -22.17 27.39
C GLY A 312 3.73 -21.10 28.41
N TYR A 313 4.52 -21.02 29.45
CA TYR A 313 4.30 -20.08 30.55
C TYR A 313 4.90 -18.72 30.22
N GLN A 314 4.07 -17.67 30.28
CA GLN A 314 4.43 -16.28 30.01
C GLN A 314 4.23 -15.35 31.21
N GLY A 315 3.85 -15.92 32.38
CA GLY A 315 3.70 -15.15 33.62
C GLY A 315 5.02 -14.86 34.31
N GLU A 316 4.96 -14.08 35.38
CA GLU A 316 6.13 -13.74 36.19
C GLU A 316 6.68 -15.00 36.88
N GLY A 317 8.00 -15.08 37.02
CA GLY A 317 8.70 -16.19 37.65
C GLY A 317 8.92 -17.41 36.73
N ALA A 318 9.31 -18.52 37.30
CA ALA A 318 9.64 -19.75 36.57
C ALA A 318 8.56 -20.83 36.75
N LYS A 319 8.21 -21.51 35.65
CA LYS A 319 7.35 -22.70 35.67
C LYS A 319 7.97 -23.81 34.83
N THR A 320 8.28 -24.95 35.43
CA THR A 320 8.90 -26.11 34.76
C THR A 320 7.84 -26.90 33.98
N VAL A 321 7.42 -26.42 32.83
CA VAL A 321 6.30 -26.95 32.05
C VAL A 321 6.72 -27.34 30.64
N ILE A 322 6.13 -28.42 30.11
CA ILE A 322 6.02 -28.70 28.68
C ILE A 322 4.60 -28.28 28.29
N ALA A 323 4.47 -27.26 27.46
CA ALA A 323 3.17 -26.80 27.00
C ALA A 323 2.47 -27.84 26.11
N SER A 324 1.17 -27.92 26.18
CA SER A 324 0.35 -28.76 25.29
C SER A 324 0.28 -28.22 23.87
N LYS A 325 0.45 -26.91 23.68
CA LYS A 325 0.36 -26.22 22.39
C LYS A 325 1.40 -25.12 22.24
N ALA A 326 1.76 -24.86 20.99
CA ALA A 326 2.53 -23.69 20.58
C ALA A 326 1.96 -23.11 19.27
N PHE A 327 2.12 -21.81 19.07
CA PHE A 327 1.50 -21.07 17.97
C PHE A 327 2.51 -20.14 17.30
N ALA A 328 2.33 -19.90 16.00
CA ALA A 328 2.99 -18.81 15.31
C ALA A 328 2.09 -18.20 14.26
N LYS A 329 2.28 -16.90 14.03
CA LYS A 329 1.73 -16.15 12.91
C LYS A 329 2.84 -15.95 11.89
N ILE A 330 2.57 -16.28 10.63
CA ILE A 330 3.57 -16.28 9.57
C ILE A 330 2.99 -15.57 8.36
N SER A 331 3.73 -14.61 7.83
CA SER A 331 3.42 -13.94 6.58
C SER A 331 4.44 -14.29 5.49
N MET A 332 3.96 -14.48 4.28
CA MET A 332 4.78 -14.64 3.10
C MET A 332 4.47 -13.50 2.14
N ARG A 333 5.47 -12.65 1.85
CA ARG A 333 5.34 -11.66 0.80
C ARG A 333 5.63 -12.32 -0.53
N LEU A 334 4.72 -12.15 -1.46
CA LEU A 334 4.72 -12.84 -2.75
C LEU A 334 5.12 -11.87 -3.86
N VAL A 335 5.76 -12.40 -4.90
CA VAL A 335 6.07 -11.62 -6.09
C VAL A 335 5.06 -11.94 -7.20
N PRO A 336 5.00 -11.15 -8.28
CA PRO A 336 4.08 -11.41 -9.39
C PRO A 336 4.15 -12.86 -9.89
N ASN A 337 3.01 -13.38 -10.33
CA ASN A 337 2.76 -14.75 -10.76
C ASN A 337 2.64 -15.81 -9.64
N GLN A 338 3.00 -15.49 -8.39
CA GLN A 338 2.68 -16.37 -7.27
C GLN A 338 1.21 -16.17 -6.86
N ASP A 339 0.39 -17.20 -7.00
CA ASP A 339 -0.99 -17.19 -6.49
C ASP A 339 -0.98 -17.43 -4.98
N TRP A 340 -1.59 -16.52 -4.21
CA TRP A 340 -1.54 -16.60 -2.74
C TRP A 340 -2.30 -17.81 -2.17
N HIS A 341 -3.34 -18.31 -2.85
CA HIS A 341 -4.03 -19.53 -2.46
C HIS A 341 -3.11 -20.75 -2.64
N GLU A 342 -2.45 -20.85 -3.81
CA GLU A 342 -1.50 -21.92 -4.10
C GLU A 342 -0.33 -21.90 -3.11
N ILE A 343 0.25 -20.72 -2.83
CA ILE A 343 1.33 -20.60 -1.84
C ILE A 343 0.85 -21.00 -0.45
N THR A 344 -0.36 -20.63 -0.04
CA THR A 344 -0.97 -21.06 1.21
C THR A 344 -1.10 -22.59 1.31
N GLU A 345 -1.50 -23.23 0.20
CA GLU A 345 -1.60 -24.70 0.12
C GLU A 345 -0.21 -25.37 0.17
N LEU A 346 0.77 -24.85 -0.56
CA LEU A 346 2.16 -25.35 -0.54
C LEU A 346 2.75 -25.23 0.88
N PHE A 347 2.57 -24.08 1.53
CA PHE A 347 2.98 -23.89 2.92
C PHE A 347 2.30 -24.90 3.85
N THR A 348 0.98 -25.02 3.77
CA THR A 348 0.19 -25.91 4.63
C THR A 348 0.64 -27.36 4.49
N LYS A 349 0.79 -27.81 3.25
CA LYS A 349 1.27 -29.18 2.95
C LYS A 349 2.68 -29.40 3.47
N HIS A 350 3.61 -28.50 3.19
CA HIS A 350 5.00 -28.60 3.64
C HIS A 350 5.09 -28.59 5.16
N PHE A 351 4.48 -27.59 5.82
CA PHE A 351 4.56 -27.41 7.27
C PHE A 351 3.93 -28.58 8.05
N THR A 352 2.85 -29.16 7.52
CA THR A 352 2.25 -30.38 8.06
C THR A 352 3.17 -31.60 7.88
N ASN A 353 3.80 -31.74 6.71
CA ASN A 353 4.64 -32.89 6.39
C ASN A 353 5.96 -32.94 7.17
N ILE A 354 6.54 -31.80 7.55
CA ILE A 354 7.77 -31.73 8.35
C ILE A 354 7.53 -31.94 9.85
N ALA A 355 6.27 -32.06 10.28
CA ALA A 355 5.92 -32.31 11.67
C ALA A 355 6.39 -33.70 12.09
N PRO A 356 7.18 -33.84 13.18
CA PRO A 356 7.61 -35.14 13.67
C PRO A 356 6.45 -35.89 14.33
N ALA A 357 6.62 -37.23 14.46
CA ALA A 357 5.70 -38.01 15.22
C ALA A 357 5.56 -37.49 16.68
N GLY A 358 4.35 -37.53 17.23
CA GLY A 358 4.04 -37.06 18.58
C GLY A 358 3.51 -35.64 18.68
N VAL A 359 3.37 -34.93 17.56
CA VAL A 359 2.63 -33.64 17.44
C VAL A 359 1.66 -33.68 16.27
N THR A 360 0.64 -32.83 16.35
CA THR A 360 -0.24 -32.53 15.23
C THR A 360 -0.13 -31.05 14.90
N VAL A 361 -0.28 -30.73 13.61
CA VAL A 361 -0.20 -29.35 13.10
C VAL A 361 -1.53 -28.97 12.49
N LYS A 362 -2.02 -27.79 12.83
CA LYS A 362 -3.12 -27.12 12.18
C LYS A 362 -2.61 -25.81 11.58
N VAL A 363 -2.85 -25.59 10.29
CA VAL A 363 -2.62 -24.32 9.62
C VAL A 363 -3.97 -23.68 9.35
N THR A 364 -4.13 -22.43 9.75
CA THR A 364 -5.34 -21.65 9.55
C THR A 364 -4.98 -20.46 8.62
N PRO A 365 -5.44 -20.46 7.36
CA PRO A 365 -5.31 -19.29 6.50
C PRO A 365 -6.09 -18.11 7.07
N HIS A 366 -5.53 -16.90 7.01
CA HIS A 366 -6.22 -15.67 7.37
C HIS A 366 -6.64 -14.92 6.12
N HIS A 367 -5.73 -14.18 5.51
CA HIS A 367 -5.98 -13.36 4.33
C HIS A 367 -4.77 -13.39 3.40
N GLY A 368 -4.97 -12.91 2.18
CA GLY A 368 -3.92 -12.79 1.19
C GLY A 368 -4.36 -11.95 0.01
N GLY A 369 -3.43 -11.67 -0.88
CA GLY A 369 -3.66 -10.94 -2.11
C GLY A 369 -2.55 -11.20 -3.13
N GLN A 370 -2.87 -10.99 -4.38
CA GLN A 370 -1.92 -11.14 -5.48
C GLN A 370 -0.91 -9.99 -5.51
N GLY A 371 0.30 -10.28 -5.98
CA GLY A 371 1.23 -9.25 -6.41
C GLY A 371 0.79 -8.62 -7.73
N TYR A 372 1.27 -7.42 -8.00
CA TYR A 372 0.92 -6.66 -9.19
C TYR A 372 2.16 -6.10 -9.90
N VAL A 373 2.13 -6.03 -11.23
CA VAL A 373 3.17 -5.34 -12.03
C VAL A 373 2.54 -4.58 -13.19
N THR A 374 2.93 -3.32 -13.32
CA THR A 374 2.68 -2.50 -14.50
C THR A 374 3.88 -2.57 -15.43
N PRO A 375 3.74 -3.03 -16.68
CA PRO A 375 4.82 -3.00 -17.66
C PRO A 375 5.27 -1.56 -17.96
N ILE A 376 6.59 -1.33 -17.99
CA ILE A 376 7.17 0.00 -18.25
C ILE A 376 7.01 0.45 -19.71
N ASP A 377 6.62 -0.43 -20.61
CA ASP A 377 6.27 -0.14 -22.00
C ASP A 377 4.78 0.16 -22.21
N SER A 378 3.95 0.05 -21.16
CA SER A 378 2.53 0.39 -21.23
C SER A 378 2.29 1.88 -21.51
N ILE A 379 1.18 2.19 -22.17
CA ILE A 379 0.77 3.57 -22.49
C ILE A 379 0.67 4.39 -21.20
N GLY A 380 0.04 3.87 -20.16
CA GLY A 380 -0.15 4.57 -18.90
C GLY A 380 1.19 4.89 -18.20
N TYR A 381 2.14 3.94 -18.17
CA TYR A 381 3.48 4.21 -17.63
C TYR A 381 4.20 5.31 -18.42
N LYS A 382 4.19 5.22 -19.76
CA LYS A 382 4.81 6.25 -20.61
C LYS A 382 4.21 7.63 -20.40
N ALA A 383 2.88 7.72 -20.31
CA ALA A 383 2.17 8.97 -20.02
C ALA A 383 2.58 9.55 -18.65
N ALA A 384 2.62 8.73 -17.61
CA ALA A 384 3.06 9.15 -16.28
C ALA A 384 4.52 9.64 -16.28
N ASN A 385 5.42 8.90 -16.95
CA ASN A 385 6.82 9.28 -17.05
C ASN A 385 7.01 10.60 -17.82
N MET A 386 6.26 10.84 -18.90
CA MET A 386 6.27 12.11 -19.62
C MET A 386 5.74 13.25 -18.75
N ALA A 387 4.67 13.04 -18.00
CA ALA A 387 4.11 14.04 -17.09
C ALA A 387 5.10 14.42 -15.98
N TYR A 388 5.74 13.46 -15.34
CA TYR A 388 6.81 13.73 -14.36
C TYR A 388 8.00 14.44 -15.01
N THR A 389 8.42 14.01 -16.19
CA THR A 389 9.55 14.64 -16.90
C THR A 389 9.28 16.12 -17.19
N GLU A 390 8.05 16.47 -17.63
CA GLU A 390 7.68 17.87 -17.89
C GLU A 390 7.62 18.68 -16.58
N THR A 391 7.15 18.09 -15.48
CA THR A 391 6.93 18.81 -14.21
C THR A 391 8.20 18.92 -13.38
N PHE A 392 9.02 17.85 -13.31
CA PHE A 392 10.23 17.78 -12.48
C PHE A 392 11.52 18.04 -13.26
N GLY A 393 11.48 18.03 -14.61
CA GLY A 393 12.66 18.21 -15.46
C GLY A 393 13.54 16.95 -15.60
N VAL A 394 13.16 15.85 -14.97
CA VAL A 394 13.84 14.56 -15.03
C VAL A 394 12.83 13.41 -15.16
N PRO A 395 13.17 12.31 -15.87
CA PRO A 395 12.28 11.16 -15.97
C PRO A 395 12.10 10.49 -14.61
N ALA A 396 10.93 9.89 -14.42
CA ALA A 396 10.67 9.06 -13.25
C ALA A 396 11.43 7.74 -13.32
N ILE A 397 11.90 7.26 -12.17
CA ILE A 397 12.54 5.96 -12.06
C ILE A 397 11.46 4.91 -11.75
N PRO A 398 11.41 3.78 -12.49
CA PRO A 398 10.53 2.68 -12.12
C PRO A 398 11.03 2.03 -10.83
N VAL A 399 10.16 1.92 -9.83
CA VAL A 399 10.47 1.26 -8.56
C VAL A 399 9.46 0.15 -8.29
N ARG A 400 9.86 -0.85 -7.50
CA ARG A 400 8.95 -1.86 -6.97
C ARG A 400 8.87 -1.72 -5.46
N SER A 401 7.65 -1.66 -4.94
CA SER A 401 7.40 -1.56 -3.51
C SER A 401 7.32 -2.95 -2.87
N GLY A 402 7.86 -3.04 -1.66
CA GLY A 402 7.71 -4.22 -0.81
C GLY A 402 6.33 -4.35 -0.17
N GLY A 403 5.55 -3.28 -0.15
CA GLY A 403 4.19 -3.25 0.36
C GLY A 403 3.20 -3.94 -0.59
N SER A 404 2.02 -4.23 -0.07
CA SER A 404 0.90 -4.79 -0.83
C SER A 404 -0.25 -3.81 -0.78
N ILE A 405 -0.82 -3.52 -1.94
CA ILE A 405 -2.10 -2.82 -2.08
C ILE A 405 -3.05 -3.83 -2.76
N PRO A 406 -3.75 -4.66 -1.98
CA PRO A 406 -4.51 -5.81 -2.53
C PRO A 406 -5.55 -5.43 -3.57
N ILE A 407 -6.10 -4.22 -3.46
CA ILE A 407 -7.12 -3.70 -4.37
C ILE A 407 -6.59 -3.51 -5.80
N VAL A 408 -5.31 -3.24 -6.00
CA VAL A 408 -4.73 -3.07 -7.36
C VAL A 408 -4.85 -4.36 -8.16
N ALA A 409 -4.57 -5.51 -7.53
CA ALA A 409 -4.77 -6.81 -8.15
C ALA A 409 -6.25 -7.13 -8.41
N LEU A 410 -7.14 -6.71 -7.50
CA LEU A 410 -8.59 -6.80 -7.68
C LEU A 410 -9.04 -6.02 -8.92
N PHE A 411 -8.56 -4.79 -9.09
CA PHE A 411 -8.92 -3.96 -10.26
C PHE A 411 -8.48 -4.60 -11.57
N GLU A 412 -7.26 -5.13 -11.65
CA GLU A 412 -6.82 -5.84 -12.85
C GLU A 412 -7.69 -7.06 -13.14
N LYS A 413 -8.06 -7.81 -12.11
CA LYS A 413 -8.91 -9.01 -12.25
C LYS A 413 -10.34 -8.66 -12.68
N GLU A 414 -10.99 -7.70 -12.02
CA GLU A 414 -12.42 -7.43 -12.21
C GLU A 414 -12.69 -6.39 -13.31
N LEU A 415 -11.90 -5.33 -13.38
CA LEU A 415 -12.09 -4.25 -14.35
C LEU A 415 -11.26 -4.43 -15.62
N LYS A 416 -10.33 -5.40 -15.67
CA LYS A 416 -9.44 -5.68 -16.81
C LYS A 416 -8.57 -4.50 -17.24
N SER A 417 -8.37 -3.54 -16.35
CA SER A 417 -7.63 -2.31 -16.62
C SER A 417 -6.29 -2.32 -15.90
N LYS A 418 -5.29 -1.68 -16.50
CA LYS A 418 -4.00 -1.48 -15.85
C LYS A 418 -4.06 -0.30 -14.88
N THR A 419 -3.38 -0.47 -13.76
CA THR A 419 -3.25 0.57 -12.74
C THR A 419 -1.89 1.25 -12.86
N ILE A 420 -1.89 2.57 -12.78
CA ILE A 420 -0.68 3.39 -12.71
C ILE A 420 -0.60 3.98 -11.30
N LEU A 421 0.48 3.64 -10.60
CA LEU A 421 0.77 4.12 -9.25
C LEU A 421 1.72 5.32 -9.35
N MET A 422 1.14 6.51 -9.28
CA MET A 422 1.80 7.80 -9.52
C MET A 422 1.73 8.65 -8.26
N GLY A 423 2.56 8.32 -7.26
CA GLY A 423 2.54 8.97 -5.94
C GLY A 423 3.47 10.16 -5.82
N PHE A 424 3.22 10.97 -4.80
CA PHE A 424 3.96 12.21 -4.51
C PHE A 424 4.45 12.28 -3.05
N GLY A 425 4.12 11.28 -2.22
CA GLY A 425 4.63 11.14 -0.85
C GLY A 425 6.13 10.83 -0.82
N LEU A 426 6.74 10.98 0.34
CA LEU A 426 8.14 10.63 0.60
C LEU A 426 8.22 9.67 1.77
N ASP A 427 9.27 8.84 1.82
CA ASP A 427 9.54 7.95 2.98
C ASP A 427 9.63 8.75 4.30
N SER A 428 10.01 10.03 4.23
CA SER A 428 10.09 10.93 5.39
C SER A 428 8.74 11.44 5.89
N ASP A 429 7.66 11.26 5.14
CA ASP A 429 6.34 11.81 5.47
C ASP A 429 5.63 11.06 6.61
N ALA A 430 6.29 10.00 7.14
CA ALA A 430 5.90 9.29 8.35
C ALA A 430 4.47 8.73 8.31
N ILE A 431 4.04 8.19 7.15
CA ILE A 431 2.73 7.52 7.03
C ILE A 431 2.60 6.41 8.07
N HIS A 432 1.40 6.16 8.59
CA HIS A 432 1.08 5.22 9.68
C HIS A 432 1.84 5.50 11.00
N SER A 433 2.51 6.64 11.12
CA SER A 433 3.30 7.03 12.30
C SER A 433 2.85 8.37 12.88
N PRO A 434 3.18 8.69 14.15
CA PRO A 434 3.03 10.05 14.67
C PRO A 434 3.82 11.07 13.85
N ASN A 435 3.27 12.27 13.75
CA ASN A 435 3.81 13.39 12.94
C ASN A 435 3.80 13.14 11.44
N GLU A 436 2.85 12.32 10.94
CA GLU A 436 2.58 12.24 9.51
C GLU A 436 2.43 13.65 8.94
N HIS A 437 2.98 13.83 7.73
CA HIS A 437 2.92 15.13 7.07
C HIS A 437 3.00 14.96 5.55
N PHE A 438 2.59 15.99 4.82
CA PHE A 438 2.70 16.03 3.38
C PHE A 438 3.29 17.37 2.94
N GLY A 439 4.35 17.34 2.12
CA GLY A 439 5.01 18.54 1.63
C GLY A 439 4.08 19.40 0.76
N ILE A 440 4.02 20.71 1.04
CA ILE A 440 3.26 21.65 0.19
C ILE A 440 3.78 21.61 -1.26
N PHE A 441 5.09 21.51 -1.44
CA PHE A 441 5.69 21.31 -2.76
C PHE A 441 5.11 20.07 -3.45
N ASN A 442 5.04 18.94 -2.76
CA ASN A 442 4.56 17.65 -3.28
C ASN A 442 3.08 17.74 -3.67
N TYR A 443 2.26 18.30 -2.78
CA TYR A 443 0.83 18.53 -3.02
C TYR A 443 0.58 19.37 -4.29
N LEU A 444 1.25 20.52 -4.41
CA LEU A 444 1.09 21.40 -5.57
C LEU A 444 1.65 20.78 -6.85
N LYS A 445 2.77 20.05 -6.75
CA LYS A 445 3.35 19.31 -7.88
C LYS A 445 2.45 18.21 -8.39
N GLY A 446 1.75 17.53 -7.50
CA GLY A 446 0.73 16.55 -7.90
C GLY A 446 -0.39 17.20 -8.73
N ILE A 447 -0.93 18.34 -8.26
CA ILE A 447 -1.95 19.09 -9.00
C ILE A 447 -1.44 19.54 -10.37
N GLU A 448 -0.15 19.95 -10.48
CA GLU A 448 0.46 20.32 -11.77
C GLU A 448 0.65 19.12 -12.70
N THR A 449 0.98 17.93 -12.16
CA THR A 449 1.41 16.76 -12.93
C THR A 449 0.23 15.93 -13.47
N ILE A 450 -0.85 15.80 -12.70
CA ILE A 450 -2.02 14.97 -13.04
C ILE A 450 -2.66 15.40 -14.39
N PRO A 451 -2.90 16.68 -14.71
CA PRO A 451 -3.43 17.08 -16.01
C PRO A 451 -2.52 16.73 -17.18
N LEU A 452 -1.20 16.73 -16.97
CA LEU A 452 -0.23 16.31 -17.99
C LEU A 452 -0.30 14.80 -18.24
N PHE A 453 -0.52 14.00 -17.18
CA PHE A 453 -0.77 12.57 -17.35
C PHE A 453 -1.99 12.33 -18.28
N TYR A 454 -3.11 13.01 -18.06
CA TYR A 454 -4.30 12.86 -18.88
C TYR A 454 -4.04 13.26 -20.34
N LYS A 455 -3.34 14.38 -20.56
CA LYS A 455 -2.93 14.85 -21.89
C LYS A 455 -2.11 13.78 -22.62
N TYR A 456 -1.03 13.29 -22.00
CA TYR A 456 -0.15 12.30 -22.61
C TYR A 456 -0.80 10.94 -22.79
N PHE A 457 -1.65 10.53 -21.85
CA PHE A 457 -2.40 9.28 -21.98
C PHE A 457 -3.29 9.30 -23.24
N VAL A 458 -4.02 10.38 -23.45
CA VAL A 458 -4.85 10.55 -24.66
C VAL A 458 -4.00 10.63 -25.94
N GLU A 459 -2.88 11.33 -25.92
CA GLU A 459 -1.98 11.46 -27.07
C GLU A 459 -1.40 10.09 -27.49
N LEU A 460 -1.03 9.26 -26.53
CA LEU A 460 -0.46 7.92 -26.76
C LEU A 460 -1.51 6.85 -27.03
N SER A 461 -2.80 7.10 -26.75
CA SER A 461 -3.91 6.18 -27.00
C SER A 461 -4.48 6.28 -28.42
N LYS A 462 -4.07 7.28 -29.19
CA LYS A 462 -4.42 7.48 -30.61
C LYS A 462 -3.57 6.59 -31.51
#